data_bed32639ba737164eaf47230bed34b94
#
_entry.id   bed32639ba737164eaf47230bed34b94
#
_cell.length_a   1.000
_cell.length_b   1.000
_cell.length_c   1.000
_cell.angle_alpha   90.00
_cell.angle_beta   90.00
_cell.angle_gamma   90.00
#
_symmetry.space_group_name_H-M   'P 1'
#
loop_
_entity.id
_entity.type
_entity.pdbx_description
1 polymer ?
#
loop_
_entity_poly.entity_id
_entity_poly.type
_entity_poly.pdbx_seq_one_letter_code
_entity_poly.pdbx_strand_id
1 'polypeptide(L)'
;MAPGRAAFSRFPRTGRLAPASAFFEAVTMNSIVNARLKQIKPSPSMAAKIVVDELRRAGREIADFTLGEPDMATPAHIARAGQDAIAGGDIRYTSPNGTPGLRRAIAGSLEQTLGAKYGLDQITVGAGAKQIIGAALTASLEPGDEVIVCAPYWVSYPDMVLLNEGKPVVVTGPESQGFKLDAASLEAAITPRTRWLILNSPSNPSGAVYSRAEMRALTEVLVRHPRVWILSDEIYAPFCYGAEAHVSPVQVEPRLAERTLIVNGMSKAYAMTGWRIGYGAGPADLIKAMSTVMSQSTSCPSAISQAAAQAALEGDQSSVTEMVAVFKARRDLIVRRLNAIPGISCATPDGAFYVYANVAGLIGRKGPDGELKTDLDVSLFFLRQAGVAVIDGGSYGLSPYVRFSFATATEVIEQGMDRLAAAVDALMAG
;
A
#
# COMPACT_ATOMS: atom_id res chain seq x y z
N MET A 1 22.18 -46.96 25.79
CA MET A 1 22.99 -45.74 25.52
C MET A 1 22.06 -44.69 24.92
N ALA A 2 21.70 -43.71 25.71
CA ALA A 2 20.82 -42.60 25.27
C ALA A 2 21.68 -41.47 24.66
N PRO A 3 21.25 -40.80 23.59
CA PRO A 3 21.98 -39.64 23.08
C PRO A 3 21.67 -38.39 23.92
N GLY A 4 22.73 -37.63 24.22
CA GLY A 4 22.76 -36.51 25.12
C GLY A 4 21.97 -35.32 24.63
N ARG A 5 21.38 -34.59 25.58
CA ARG A 5 20.79 -33.28 25.43
C ARG A 5 21.87 -32.25 25.03
N ALA A 6 21.73 -31.65 23.85
CA ALA A 6 22.52 -30.50 23.48
C ALA A 6 22.09 -29.28 24.33
N ALA A 7 23.06 -28.78 25.10
CA ALA A 7 22.89 -27.57 25.90
C ALA A 7 22.76 -26.32 24.99
N PHE A 8 21.68 -25.60 25.14
CA PHE A 8 21.53 -24.26 24.55
C PHE A 8 22.58 -23.32 25.16
N SER A 9 23.58 -22.95 24.37
CA SER A 9 24.58 -21.95 24.76
C SER A 9 23.91 -20.57 24.85
N ARG A 10 24.02 -19.96 26.03
CA ARG A 10 23.59 -18.58 26.30
C ARG A 10 24.42 -17.63 25.43
N PHE A 11 23.72 -16.80 24.64
CA PHE A 11 24.31 -15.72 23.85
C PHE A 11 24.93 -14.62 24.72
N PRO A 12 26.03 -13.97 24.29
CA PRO A 12 26.62 -12.86 25.02
C PRO A 12 25.65 -11.66 25.05
N ARG A 13 25.41 -11.17 26.25
CA ARG A 13 24.59 -9.98 26.56
C ARG A 13 25.37 -8.69 26.33
N THR A 14 25.76 -8.33 25.12
CA THR A 14 26.24 -6.96 24.85
C THR A 14 26.25 -6.66 23.36
N GLY A 15 25.16 -6.17 22.88
CA GLY A 15 24.98 -5.50 21.61
C GLY A 15 23.68 -4.73 21.70
N ARG A 16 23.68 -3.55 22.36
CA ARG A 16 22.54 -2.63 22.26
C ARG A 16 22.42 -2.25 20.80
N LEU A 17 21.39 -2.76 20.13
CA LEU A 17 20.92 -2.15 18.88
C LEU A 17 20.64 -0.68 19.23
N ALA A 18 21.30 0.23 18.53
CA ALA A 18 21.00 1.65 18.67
C ALA A 18 19.50 1.86 18.44
N PRO A 19 18.83 2.68 19.25
CA PRO A 19 17.42 2.97 19.02
C PRO A 19 17.28 3.58 17.63
N ALA A 20 16.22 3.23 16.90
CA ALA A 20 15.92 3.79 15.57
C ALA A 20 15.87 5.33 15.58
N SER A 21 15.73 5.95 16.76
CA SER A 21 15.85 7.39 16.98
C SER A 21 17.27 7.95 16.83
N ALA A 22 18.33 7.14 16.87
CA ALA A 22 19.71 7.62 16.76
C ALA A 22 20.11 8.02 15.32
N PHE A 23 19.29 7.68 14.31
CA PHE A 23 19.50 8.16 12.94
C PHE A 23 19.00 9.59 12.68
N PHE A 24 18.39 10.24 13.66
CA PHE A 24 17.89 11.62 13.56
C PHE A 24 18.61 12.59 14.50
N GLU A 25 19.94 12.55 14.58
CA GLU A 25 20.67 13.64 15.20
C GLU A 25 20.62 14.90 14.33
N ALA A 26 20.11 15.95 14.97
CA ALA A 26 20.13 17.37 14.62
C ALA A 26 20.77 17.73 13.28
N VAL A 27 19.97 18.01 12.28
CA VAL A 27 20.37 18.82 11.14
C VAL A 27 20.77 20.20 11.69
N THR A 28 22.07 20.45 11.79
CA THR A 28 22.60 21.76 12.20
C THR A 28 22.18 22.84 11.20
N MET A 29 22.15 24.12 11.62
CA MET A 29 21.71 25.26 10.80
C MET A 29 22.47 25.45 9.46
N ASN A 30 23.53 24.68 9.21
CA ASN A 30 24.32 24.66 7.98
C ASN A 30 24.08 23.44 7.07
N SER A 31 23.00 22.66 7.29
CA SER A 31 22.70 21.52 6.43
C SER A 31 22.12 21.98 5.10
N ILE A 32 22.64 21.44 3.98
CA ILE A 32 22.08 21.59 2.64
C ILE A 32 20.69 20.94 2.50
N VAL A 33 20.32 20.09 3.46
CA VAL A 33 19.06 19.34 3.46
C VAL A 33 17.90 20.28 3.76
N ASN A 34 16.87 20.24 2.90
CA ASN A 34 15.66 21.04 3.04
C ASN A 34 14.95 20.73 4.38
N ALA A 35 14.50 21.79 5.07
CA ALA A 35 13.84 21.69 6.37
C ALA A 35 12.56 20.83 6.33
N ARG A 36 11.84 20.78 5.20
CA ARG A 36 10.63 19.94 5.05
C ARG A 36 10.92 18.45 5.23
N LEU A 37 12.13 17.97 4.89
CA LEU A 37 12.52 16.58 5.09
C LEU A 37 12.59 16.16 6.55
N LYS A 38 12.65 17.08 7.51
CA LYS A 38 12.55 16.78 8.94
C LYS A 38 11.17 16.23 9.35
N GLN A 39 10.15 16.51 8.55
CA GLN A 39 8.76 16.06 8.77
C GLN A 39 8.48 14.70 8.11
N ILE A 40 9.36 14.25 7.20
CA ILE A 40 9.19 13.03 6.43
C ILE A 40 9.86 11.87 7.16
N LYS A 41 9.13 10.78 7.31
CA LYS A 41 9.65 9.56 7.94
C LYS A 41 10.16 8.59 6.87
N PRO A 42 11.24 7.82 7.15
CA PRO A 42 11.59 6.68 6.30
C PRO A 42 10.42 5.70 6.19
N SER A 43 10.28 5.07 5.02
CA SER A 43 9.22 4.09 4.81
C SER A 43 9.33 2.95 5.85
N PRO A 44 8.30 2.72 6.69
CA PRO A 44 8.31 1.66 7.71
C PRO A 44 8.55 0.28 7.10
N SER A 45 7.97 -0.01 5.93
CA SER A 45 8.18 -1.29 5.22
C SER A 45 9.64 -1.48 4.79
N MET A 46 10.31 -0.41 4.33
CA MET A 46 11.74 -0.48 3.96
C MET A 46 12.62 -0.64 5.19
N ALA A 47 12.31 0.06 6.28
CA ALA A 47 13.04 -0.08 7.54
C ALA A 47 12.89 -1.51 8.10
N ALA A 48 11.68 -2.05 8.11
CA ALA A 48 11.42 -3.44 8.52
C ALA A 48 12.20 -4.44 7.66
N LYS A 49 12.21 -4.24 6.32
CA LYS A 49 12.96 -5.11 5.40
C LYS A 49 14.45 -5.15 5.73
N ILE A 50 15.08 -4.02 6.02
CA ILE A 50 16.51 -3.97 6.40
C ILE A 50 16.76 -4.85 7.62
N VAL A 51 15.93 -4.71 8.67
CA VAL A 51 16.05 -5.51 9.91
C VAL A 51 15.83 -7.00 9.64
N VAL A 52 14.82 -7.34 8.84
CA VAL A 52 14.56 -8.74 8.43
C VAL A 52 15.75 -9.34 7.70
N ASP A 53 16.32 -8.61 6.73
CA ASP A 53 17.47 -9.07 5.95
C ASP A 53 18.74 -9.25 6.83
N GLU A 54 18.92 -8.39 7.85
CA GLU A 54 20.00 -8.54 8.83
C GLU A 54 19.83 -9.78 9.72
N LEU A 55 18.61 -10.02 10.20
CA LEU A 55 18.30 -11.21 11.01
C LEU A 55 18.44 -12.51 10.21
N ARG A 56 18.03 -12.52 8.94
CA ARG A 56 18.23 -13.66 8.04
C ARG A 56 19.72 -13.94 7.79
N ARG A 57 20.53 -12.88 7.57
CA ARG A 57 22.00 -13.03 7.46
C ARG A 57 22.64 -13.57 8.73
N ALA A 58 22.05 -13.29 9.89
CA ALA A 58 22.45 -13.85 11.17
C ALA A 58 21.93 -15.30 11.41
N GLY A 59 21.32 -15.95 10.40
CA GLY A 59 20.85 -17.33 10.45
C GLY A 59 19.47 -17.50 11.11
N ARG A 60 18.71 -16.44 11.33
CA ARG A 60 17.34 -16.56 11.88
C ARG A 60 16.33 -16.80 10.77
N GLU A 61 15.43 -17.73 11.00
CA GLU A 61 14.24 -17.92 10.16
C GLU A 61 13.20 -16.87 10.50
N ILE A 62 12.84 -16.04 9.51
CA ILE A 62 11.85 -14.96 9.64
C ILE A 62 10.69 -15.21 8.67
N ALA A 63 9.48 -15.34 9.22
CA ALA A 63 8.24 -15.23 8.46
C ALA A 63 7.94 -13.75 8.25
N ASP A 64 8.10 -13.31 7.02
CA ASP A 64 8.03 -11.89 6.66
C ASP A 64 6.66 -11.53 6.09
N PHE A 65 5.85 -10.83 6.89
CA PHE A 65 4.54 -10.28 6.51
C PHE A 65 4.59 -8.77 6.28
N THR A 66 5.78 -8.17 6.13
CA THR A 66 5.93 -6.72 5.92
C THR A 66 5.78 -6.32 4.47
N LEU A 67 6.02 -7.23 3.52
CA LEU A 67 6.08 -6.93 2.10
C LEU A 67 4.69 -6.69 1.52
N GLY A 68 4.56 -5.63 0.73
CA GLY A 68 3.34 -5.30 0.02
C GLY A 68 3.43 -5.66 -1.46
N GLU A 69 3.89 -6.87 -1.79
CA GLU A 69 4.03 -7.33 -3.18
C GLU A 69 3.65 -8.81 -3.32
N PRO A 70 3.03 -9.20 -4.45
CA PRO A 70 2.77 -10.60 -4.73
C PRO A 70 4.05 -11.43 -4.76
N ASP A 71 4.01 -12.64 -4.21
CA ASP A 71 5.09 -13.62 -4.21
C ASP A 71 5.16 -14.44 -5.50
N MET A 72 4.24 -14.22 -6.41
CA MET A 72 4.16 -14.90 -7.70
C MET A 72 5.05 -14.22 -8.73
N ALA A 73 5.52 -14.98 -9.72
CA ALA A 73 6.26 -14.44 -10.84
C ALA A 73 5.35 -13.64 -11.79
N THR A 74 5.91 -12.64 -12.45
CA THR A 74 5.26 -11.98 -13.59
C THR A 74 4.85 -13.04 -14.64
N PRO A 75 3.60 -13.04 -15.16
CA PRO A 75 3.15 -14.00 -16.16
C PRO A 75 4.05 -14.07 -17.39
N ALA A 76 4.25 -15.28 -17.91
CA ALA A 76 5.26 -15.55 -18.94
C ALA A 76 5.07 -14.73 -20.24
N HIS A 77 3.82 -14.50 -20.68
CA HIS A 77 3.54 -13.68 -21.86
C HIS A 77 3.94 -12.22 -21.67
N ILE A 78 3.79 -11.69 -20.45
CA ILE A 78 4.19 -10.32 -20.09
C ILE A 78 5.72 -10.21 -20.07
N ALA A 79 6.39 -11.17 -19.42
CA ALA A 79 7.85 -11.21 -19.37
C ALA A 79 8.46 -11.35 -20.79
N ARG A 80 7.83 -12.16 -21.65
CA ARG A 80 8.21 -12.32 -23.05
C ARG A 80 8.13 -10.99 -23.81
N ALA A 81 7.04 -10.24 -23.67
CA ALA A 81 6.89 -8.94 -24.33
C ALA A 81 8.01 -7.96 -23.95
N GLY A 82 8.46 -7.97 -22.69
CA GLY A 82 9.62 -7.19 -22.26
C GLY A 82 10.93 -7.65 -22.93
N GLN A 83 11.15 -8.96 -23.02
CA GLN A 83 12.32 -9.55 -23.72
C GLN A 83 12.31 -9.19 -25.21
N ASP A 84 11.17 -9.29 -25.86
CA ASP A 84 11.00 -8.98 -27.28
C ASP A 84 11.25 -7.48 -27.55
N ALA A 85 10.83 -6.59 -26.65
CA ALA A 85 11.16 -5.17 -26.74
C ALA A 85 12.67 -4.90 -26.69
N ILE A 86 13.41 -5.61 -25.84
CA ILE A 86 14.88 -5.54 -25.80
C ILE A 86 15.48 -6.06 -27.09
N ALA A 87 15.06 -7.23 -27.55
CA ALA A 87 15.56 -7.87 -28.77
C ALA A 87 15.28 -7.03 -30.05
N GLY A 88 14.10 -6.36 -30.07
CA GLY A 88 13.70 -5.48 -31.17
C GLY A 88 14.44 -4.15 -31.22
N GLY A 89 15.17 -3.76 -30.17
CA GLY A 89 16.00 -2.55 -30.12
C GLY A 89 15.24 -1.22 -30.04
N ASP A 90 13.90 -1.21 -29.99
CA ASP A 90 13.10 0.02 -29.84
C ASP A 90 12.89 0.37 -28.36
N ILE A 91 14.01 0.71 -27.70
CA ILE A 91 14.09 1.02 -26.26
C ILE A 91 14.56 2.46 -26.00
N ARG A 92 14.18 3.39 -26.88
CA ARG A 92 14.54 4.81 -26.78
C ARG A 92 13.58 5.56 -25.84
N TYR A 93 13.84 6.85 -25.64
CA TYR A 93 12.90 7.73 -24.94
C TYR A 93 11.54 7.71 -25.60
N THR A 94 10.52 7.58 -24.76
CA THR A 94 9.11 7.69 -25.18
C THR A 94 8.53 9.07 -24.80
N SER A 95 7.27 9.29 -25.10
CA SER A 95 6.53 10.44 -24.54
C SER A 95 6.55 10.39 -23.00
N PRO A 96 6.62 11.53 -22.29
CA PRO A 96 6.47 11.59 -20.85
C PRO A 96 5.19 10.91 -20.33
N ASN A 97 4.10 10.96 -21.12
CA ASN A 97 2.83 10.29 -20.81
C ASN A 97 2.80 8.79 -21.18
N GLY A 98 3.89 8.24 -21.66
CA GLY A 98 3.96 6.86 -22.14
C GLY A 98 3.60 6.69 -23.62
N THR A 99 3.78 5.47 -24.12
CA THR A 99 3.54 5.13 -25.53
C THR A 99 2.06 5.23 -25.89
N PRO A 100 1.71 5.62 -27.13
CA PRO A 100 0.32 5.64 -27.57
C PRO A 100 -0.35 4.25 -27.49
N GLY A 101 0.42 3.17 -27.74
CA GLY A 101 -0.07 1.78 -27.62
C GLY A 101 -0.55 1.46 -26.21
N LEU A 102 0.31 1.68 -25.21
CA LEU A 102 -0.04 1.43 -23.81
C LEU A 102 -1.21 2.33 -23.34
N ARG A 103 -1.23 3.60 -23.74
CA ARG A 103 -2.35 4.49 -23.37
C ARG A 103 -3.69 4.02 -23.98
N ARG A 104 -3.70 3.49 -25.20
CA ARG A 104 -4.90 2.86 -25.79
C ARG A 104 -5.31 1.60 -25.02
N ALA A 105 -4.35 0.75 -24.64
CA ALA A 105 -4.65 -0.44 -23.85
C ALA A 105 -5.25 -0.05 -22.48
N ILE A 106 -4.72 0.99 -21.82
CA ILE A 106 -5.27 1.53 -20.57
C ILE A 106 -6.70 2.07 -20.79
N ALA A 107 -6.93 2.85 -21.84
CA ALA A 107 -8.26 3.37 -22.15
C ALA A 107 -9.29 2.24 -22.37
N GLY A 108 -8.93 1.21 -23.12
CA GLY A 108 -9.77 0.03 -23.35
C GLY A 108 -10.06 -0.74 -22.05
N SER A 109 -9.05 -0.93 -21.21
CA SER A 109 -9.23 -1.58 -19.91
C SER A 109 -10.17 -0.80 -18.98
N LEU A 110 -10.04 0.54 -18.92
CA LEU A 110 -10.93 1.38 -18.12
C LEU A 110 -12.36 1.41 -18.65
N GLU A 111 -12.54 1.43 -19.97
CA GLU A 111 -13.87 1.31 -20.57
C GLU A 111 -14.52 -0.05 -20.24
N GLN A 112 -13.75 -1.13 -20.31
CA GLN A 112 -14.24 -2.48 -20.01
C GLN A 112 -14.59 -2.65 -18.53
N THR A 113 -13.74 -2.15 -17.61
CA THR A 113 -13.88 -2.40 -16.18
C THR A 113 -14.75 -1.37 -15.46
N LEU A 114 -14.72 -0.11 -15.88
CA LEU A 114 -15.43 0.98 -15.23
C LEU A 114 -16.61 1.54 -16.06
N GLY A 115 -16.69 1.20 -17.36
CA GLY A 115 -17.63 1.81 -18.29
C GLY A 115 -17.29 3.29 -18.58
N ALA A 116 -16.12 3.76 -18.18
CA ALA A 116 -15.67 5.16 -18.32
C ALA A 116 -14.73 5.30 -19.51
N LYS A 117 -15.01 6.26 -20.40
CA LYS A 117 -14.20 6.54 -21.58
C LYS A 117 -13.21 7.65 -21.33
N TYR A 118 -11.95 7.41 -21.66
CA TYR A 118 -10.87 8.38 -21.56
C TYR A 118 -10.16 8.54 -22.90
N GLY A 119 -9.91 9.78 -23.30
CA GLY A 119 -9.05 10.11 -24.43
C GLY A 119 -7.58 9.87 -24.10
N LEU A 120 -6.71 9.80 -25.11
CA LEU A 120 -5.28 9.62 -24.90
C LEU A 120 -4.64 10.80 -24.16
N ASP A 121 -5.18 11.99 -24.28
CA ASP A 121 -4.78 13.20 -23.56
C ASP A 121 -5.20 13.19 -22.08
N GLN A 122 -6.08 12.27 -21.70
CA GLN A 122 -6.58 12.06 -20.36
C GLN A 122 -5.84 10.91 -19.62
N ILE A 123 -4.81 10.32 -20.22
CA ILE A 123 -4.07 9.17 -19.66
C ILE A 123 -2.59 9.50 -19.61
N THR A 124 -1.97 9.23 -18.48
CA THR A 124 -0.53 9.30 -18.28
C THR A 124 0.03 8.04 -17.63
N VAL A 125 1.25 7.67 -18.00
CA VAL A 125 1.98 6.51 -17.47
C VAL A 125 3.21 7.01 -16.72
N GLY A 126 3.53 6.39 -15.59
CA GLY A 126 4.70 6.74 -14.79
C GLY A 126 5.41 5.52 -14.20
N ALA A 127 6.50 5.74 -13.50
CA ALA A 127 7.29 4.72 -12.82
C ALA A 127 6.59 4.18 -11.56
N GLY A 128 5.43 3.56 -11.75
CA GLY A 128 4.52 3.05 -10.71
C GLY A 128 3.51 4.10 -10.25
N ALA A 129 2.44 3.63 -9.61
CA ALA A 129 1.36 4.47 -9.09
C ALA A 129 1.87 5.57 -8.15
N LYS A 130 2.92 5.31 -7.37
CA LYS A 130 3.54 6.30 -6.48
C LYS A 130 4.00 7.56 -7.22
N GLN A 131 4.61 7.41 -8.40
CA GLN A 131 5.00 8.56 -9.20
C GLN A 131 3.79 9.34 -9.72
N ILE A 132 2.74 8.65 -10.12
CA ILE A 132 1.48 9.29 -10.58
C ILE A 132 0.90 10.16 -9.48
N ILE A 133 0.79 9.61 -8.25
CA ILE A 133 0.30 10.35 -7.08
C ILE A 133 1.19 11.56 -6.81
N GLY A 134 2.52 11.36 -6.75
CA GLY A 134 3.48 12.44 -6.53
C GLY A 134 3.38 13.54 -7.59
N ALA A 135 3.31 13.17 -8.87
CA ALA A 135 3.18 14.14 -9.96
C ALA A 135 1.86 14.92 -9.88
N ALA A 136 0.75 14.29 -9.50
CA ALA A 136 -0.52 14.96 -9.31
C ALA A 136 -0.47 16.00 -8.18
N LEU A 137 0.08 15.63 -7.03
CA LEU A 137 0.24 16.54 -5.89
C LEU A 137 1.20 17.68 -6.22
N THR A 138 2.33 17.39 -6.87
CA THR A 138 3.30 18.41 -7.31
C THR A 138 2.68 19.40 -8.32
N ALA A 139 1.81 18.90 -9.19
CA ALA A 139 1.19 19.72 -10.23
C ALA A 139 0.02 20.59 -9.73
N SER A 140 -0.48 20.34 -8.51
CA SER A 140 -1.78 20.92 -8.10
C SER A 140 -1.85 21.50 -6.70
N LEU A 141 -0.91 21.16 -5.80
CA LEU A 141 -0.91 21.70 -4.43
C LEU A 141 -0.18 23.05 -4.38
N GLU A 142 -0.79 23.97 -3.68
CA GLU A 142 -0.17 25.21 -3.21
C GLU A 142 0.15 25.09 -1.70
N PRO A 143 1.10 25.88 -1.17
CA PRO A 143 1.43 25.86 0.25
C PRO A 143 0.20 26.05 1.15
N GLY A 144 -0.06 25.06 2.02
CA GLY A 144 -1.17 25.08 2.96
C GLY A 144 -2.50 24.56 2.41
N ASP A 145 -2.56 24.09 1.17
CA ASP A 145 -3.69 23.31 0.67
C ASP A 145 -3.87 22.05 1.50
N GLU A 146 -5.10 21.69 1.79
CA GLU A 146 -5.45 20.53 2.62
C GLU A 146 -5.79 19.32 1.75
N VAL A 147 -5.26 18.16 2.18
CA VAL A 147 -5.55 16.86 1.55
C VAL A 147 -6.13 15.94 2.60
N ILE A 148 -7.38 15.52 2.41
CA ILE A 148 -8.05 14.58 3.31
C ILE A 148 -7.53 13.17 3.03
N VAL A 149 -7.12 12.47 4.12
CA VAL A 149 -6.61 11.09 4.10
C VAL A 149 -7.31 10.30 5.21
N CYS A 150 -7.92 9.16 4.87
CA CYS A 150 -8.57 8.31 5.85
C CYS A 150 -7.57 7.37 6.53
N ALA A 151 -7.41 7.46 7.85
CA ALA A 151 -6.64 6.51 8.63
C ALA A 151 -7.51 5.28 8.99
N PRO A 152 -6.96 4.04 8.88
CA PRO A 152 -5.60 3.73 8.50
C PRO A 152 -5.36 3.95 7.01
N TYR A 153 -4.20 4.51 6.66
CA TYR A 153 -3.83 4.92 5.30
C TYR A 153 -2.52 4.25 4.85
N TRP A 154 -2.29 4.17 3.55
CA TRP A 154 -0.96 3.82 3.06
C TRP A 154 0.07 4.88 3.52
N VAL A 155 1.10 4.40 4.17
CA VAL A 155 2.11 5.21 4.89
C VAL A 155 2.69 6.38 4.09
N SER A 156 2.66 6.32 2.75
CA SER A 156 3.24 7.35 1.90
C SER A 156 2.32 8.53 1.61
N TYR A 157 1.00 8.44 1.84
CA TYR A 157 0.09 9.54 1.49
C TYR A 157 0.40 10.82 2.26
N PRO A 158 0.47 10.83 3.61
CA PRO A 158 0.79 12.04 4.35
C PRO A 158 2.14 12.63 3.98
N ASP A 159 3.16 11.76 3.83
CA ASP A 159 4.52 12.19 3.49
C ASP A 159 4.60 12.82 2.09
N MET A 160 3.86 12.28 1.11
CA MET A 160 3.78 12.87 -0.24
C MET A 160 3.07 14.23 -0.23
N VAL A 161 2.05 14.41 0.61
CA VAL A 161 1.38 15.70 0.81
C VAL A 161 2.36 16.71 1.40
N LEU A 162 3.08 16.34 2.47
CA LEU A 162 4.08 17.20 3.13
C LEU A 162 5.26 17.55 2.21
N LEU A 163 5.72 16.61 1.37
CA LEU A 163 6.76 16.86 0.37
C LEU A 163 6.35 17.96 -0.63
N ASN A 164 5.05 18.10 -0.89
CA ASN A 164 4.48 19.10 -1.79
C ASN A 164 3.88 20.31 -1.06
N GLU A 165 4.32 20.57 0.18
CA GLU A 165 3.93 21.74 0.99
C GLU A 165 2.44 21.80 1.35
N GLY A 166 1.69 20.72 1.07
CA GLY A 166 0.32 20.54 1.50
C GLY A 166 0.23 20.11 2.97
N LYS A 167 -0.99 20.18 3.50
CA LYS A 167 -1.32 19.76 4.88
C LYS A 167 -2.20 18.52 4.84
N PRO A 168 -1.74 17.34 5.30
CA PRO A 168 -2.60 16.19 5.43
C PRO A 168 -3.64 16.42 6.55
N VAL A 169 -4.92 16.22 6.22
CA VAL A 169 -6.04 16.24 7.15
C VAL A 169 -6.46 14.79 7.36
N VAL A 170 -6.04 14.23 8.49
CA VAL A 170 -6.31 12.81 8.80
C VAL A 170 -7.69 12.66 9.43
N VAL A 171 -8.53 11.82 8.82
CA VAL A 171 -9.83 11.41 9.34
C VAL A 171 -9.77 9.93 9.67
N THR A 172 -10.16 9.55 10.89
CA THR A 172 -10.11 8.14 11.32
C THR A 172 -11.34 7.39 10.83
N GLY A 173 -11.11 6.30 10.09
CA GLY A 173 -12.12 5.27 9.84
C GLY A 173 -12.02 4.21 10.95
N PRO A 174 -12.97 4.15 11.90
CA PRO A 174 -12.88 3.21 13.02
C PRO A 174 -13.13 1.77 12.57
N GLU A 175 -12.63 0.80 13.35
CA GLU A 175 -12.84 -0.64 13.11
C GLU A 175 -14.32 -1.00 13.00
N SER A 176 -15.17 -0.37 13.85
CA SER A 176 -16.62 -0.57 13.85
C SER A 176 -17.30 -0.16 12.53
N GLN A 177 -16.64 0.65 11.71
CA GLN A 177 -17.07 1.04 10.36
C GLN A 177 -16.22 0.37 9.28
N GLY A 178 -15.50 -0.70 9.60
CA GLY A 178 -14.63 -1.42 8.66
C GLY A 178 -13.45 -0.60 8.16
N PHE A 179 -12.94 0.32 8.97
CA PHE A 179 -11.82 1.21 8.61
C PHE A 179 -12.09 2.12 7.41
N LYS A 180 -13.34 2.51 7.20
CA LYS A 180 -13.78 3.34 6.08
C LYS A 180 -14.17 4.75 6.55
N LEU A 181 -13.93 5.72 5.68
CA LEU A 181 -14.45 7.08 5.84
C LEU A 181 -15.95 7.07 5.54
N ASP A 182 -16.77 7.67 6.41
CA ASP A 182 -18.17 7.89 6.16
C ASP A 182 -18.48 9.31 5.64
N ALA A 183 -19.70 9.51 5.14
CA ALA A 183 -20.13 10.78 4.55
C ALA A 183 -20.13 11.94 5.57
N ALA A 184 -20.51 11.68 6.82
CA ALA A 184 -20.59 12.71 7.86
C ALA A 184 -19.18 13.19 8.25
N SER A 185 -18.25 12.25 8.44
CA SER A 185 -16.85 12.55 8.73
C SER A 185 -16.17 13.27 7.57
N LEU A 186 -16.48 12.89 6.31
CA LEU A 186 -15.99 13.60 5.13
C LEU A 186 -16.51 15.03 5.11
N GLU A 187 -17.82 15.25 5.27
CA GLU A 187 -18.43 16.60 5.28
C GLU A 187 -17.77 17.48 6.34
N ALA A 188 -17.57 16.94 7.54
CA ALA A 188 -16.96 17.68 8.66
C ALA A 188 -15.49 18.05 8.43
N ALA A 189 -14.76 17.27 7.62
CA ALA A 189 -13.35 17.50 7.35
C ALA A 189 -13.09 18.49 6.20
N ILE A 190 -14.09 18.77 5.35
CA ILE A 190 -13.94 19.68 4.22
C ILE A 190 -13.90 21.13 4.70
N THR A 191 -12.89 21.85 4.26
CA THR A 191 -12.71 23.30 4.49
C THR A 191 -12.55 24.06 3.16
N PRO A 192 -12.56 25.38 3.16
CA PRO A 192 -12.25 26.18 1.96
C PRO A 192 -10.84 25.90 1.38
N ARG A 193 -9.93 25.30 2.16
CA ARG A 193 -8.57 24.93 1.73
C ARG A 193 -8.46 23.49 1.26
N THR A 194 -9.49 22.69 1.42
CA THR A 194 -9.47 21.29 0.97
C THR A 194 -9.33 21.23 -0.54
N ARG A 195 -8.22 20.67 -1.01
CA ARG A 195 -7.89 20.52 -2.42
C ARG A 195 -8.15 19.12 -2.91
N TRP A 196 -7.77 18.07 -2.12
CA TRP A 196 -7.90 16.68 -2.50
C TRP A 196 -8.54 15.85 -1.40
N LEU A 197 -9.30 14.86 -1.81
CA LEU A 197 -9.59 13.66 -1.04
C LEU A 197 -8.83 12.49 -1.68
N ILE A 198 -8.03 11.74 -0.89
CA ILE A 198 -7.41 10.49 -1.32
C ILE A 198 -8.29 9.33 -0.84
N LEU A 199 -8.82 8.56 -1.78
CA LEU A 199 -9.52 7.31 -1.55
C LEU A 199 -8.65 6.15 -2.01
N ASN A 200 -8.51 5.11 -1.19
CA ASN A 200 -7.84 3.86 -1.55
C ASN A 200 -8.77 2.68 -1.29
N SER A 201 -9.25 2.08 -2.36
CA SER A 201 -10.16 0.93 -2.29
C SER A 201 -9.86 -0.04 -3.44
N PRO A 202 -9.62 -1.30 -3.14
CA PRO A 202 -9.36 -1.92 -1.82
C PRO A 202 -8.16 -1.30 -1.11
N SER A 203 -8.23 -1.20 0.23
CA SER A 203 -7.29 -0.39 1.02
C SER A 203 -6.04 -1.15 1.47
N ASN A 204 -4.93 -0.45 1.50
CA ASN A 204 -3.75 -0.78 2.30
C ASN A 204 -3.70 0.20 3.49
N PRO A 205 -3.79 -0.25 4.76
CA PRO A 205 -3.48 -1.59 5.26
C PRO A 205 -4.68 -2.50 5.58
N SER A 206 -5.92 -1.98 5.55
CA SER A 206 -7.07 -2.65 6.16
C SER A 206 -7.71 -3.75 5.30
N GLY A 207 -7.47 -3.73 3.97
CA GLY A 207 -8.21 -4.56 3.03
C GLY A 207 -9.68 -4.18 2.87
N ALA A 208 -10.08 -3.02 3.38
CA ALA A 208 -11.45 -2.50 3.29
C ALA A 208 -11.82 -2.20 1.84
N VAL A 209 -13.05 -2.52 1.47
CA VAL A 209 -13.64 -2.22 0.17
C VAL A 209 -14.92 -1.42 0.39
N TYR A 210 -15.06 -0.30 -0.31
CA TYR A 210 -16.30 0.46 -0.28
C TYR A 210 -17.36 -0.24 -1.13
N SER A 211 -18.52 -0.49 -0.53
CA SER A 211 -19.72 -0.89 -1.27
C SER A 211 -20.22 0.26 -2.16
N ARG A 212 -21.05 -0.08 -3.15
CA ARG A 212 -21.67 0.93 -4.01
C ARG A 212 -22.50 1.95 -3.20
N ALA A 213 -23.15 1.54 -2.12
CA ALA A 213 -23.95 2.41 -1.27
C ALA A 213 -23.05 3.38 -0.48
N GLU A 214 -21.98 2.91 0.12
CA GLU A 214 -21.01 3.75 0.84
C GLU A 214 -20.32 4.74 -0.12
N MET A 215 -19.89 4.26 -1.30
CA MET A 215 -19.30 5.14 -2.31
C MET A 215 -20.30 6.21 -2.77
N ARG A 216 -21.59 5.88 -2.91
CA ARG A 216 -22.63 6.85 -3.24
C ARG A 216 -22.76 7.92 -2.17
N ALA A 217 -22.78 7.55 -0.89
CA ALA A 217 -22.86 8.51 0.22
C ALA A 217 -21.67 9.50 0.19
N LEU A 218 -20.45 9.03 -0.10
CA LEU A 218 -19.28 9.90 -0.24
C LEU A 218 -19.40 10.81 -1.49
N THR A 219 -19.84 10.26 -2.62
CA THR A 219 -19.95 11.05 -3.87
C THR A 219 -21.04 12.11 -3.78
N GLU A 220 -22.13 11.89 -3.04
CA GLU A 220 -23.15 12.90 -2.75
C GLU A 220 -22.59 14.07 -1.94
N VAL A 221 -21.70 13.85 -0.99
CA VAL A 221 -20.94 14.90 -0.29
C VAL A 221 -20.09 15.66 -1.32
N LEU A 222 -19.27 14.94 -2.07
CA LEU A 222 -18.33 15.55 -3.01
C LEU A 222 -19.00 16.39 -4.08
N VAL A 223 -20.19 16.01 -4.56
CA VAL A 223 -20.95 16.82 -5.52
C VAL A 223 -21.28 18.22 -4.97
N ARG A 224 -21.52 18.37 -3.67
CA ARG A 224 -21.76 19.66 -3.02
C ARG A 224 -20.49 20.51 -2.85
N HIS A 225 -19.31 19.89 -2.95
CA HIS A 225 -18.02 20.55 -2.77
C HIS A 225 -17.18 20.55 -4.06
N PRO A 226 -17.50 21.39 -5.06
CA PRO A 226 -16.92 21.34 -6.41
C PRO A 226 -15.41 21.66 -6.45
N ARG A 227 -14.84 22.23 -5.39
CA ARG A 227 -13.40 22.53 -5.30
C ARG A 227 -12.55 21.33 -4.88
N VAL A 228 -13.17 20.31 -4.28
CA VAL A 228 -12.47 19.10 -3.81
C VAL A 228 -12.28 18.14 -4.96
N TRP A 229 -11.03 17.84 -5.28
CA TRP A 229 -10.63 16.84 -6.26
C TRP A 229 -10.54 15.47 -5.62
N ILE A 230 -10.67 14.42 -6.40
CA ILE A 230 -10.64 13.04 -5.94
C ILE A 230 -9.43 12.34 -6.55
N LEU A 231 -8.55 11.81 -5.70
CA LEU A 231 -7.52 10.85 -6.08
C LEU A 231 -8.01 9.47 -5.66
N SER A 232 -8.45 8.67 -6.65
CA SER A 232 -8.93 7.31 -6.43
C SER A 232 -7.81 6.32 -6.72
N ASP A 233 -7.13 5.84 -5.67
CA ASP A 233 -6.08 4.82 -5.79
C ASP A 233 -6.71 3.44 -5.79
N GLU A 234 -6.78 2.85 -6.98
CA GLU A 234 -7.47 1.62 -7.31
C GLU A 234 -6.49 0.48 -7.61
N ILE A 235 -5.24 0.59 -7.12
CA ILE A 235 -4.16 -0.36 -7.43
C ILE A 235 -4.46 -1.81 -7.04
N TYR A 236 -5.40 -2.03 -6.12
CA TYR A 236 -5.85 -3.34 -5.67
C TYR A 236 -7.22 -3.74 -6.24
N ALA A 237 -7.77 -3.00 -7.22
CA ALA A 237 -9.11 -3.23 -7.75
C ALA A 237 -9.45 -4.70 -8.10
N PRO A 238 -8.55 -5.52 -8.68
CA PRO A 238 -8.84 -6.93 -8.95
C PRO A 238 -8.98 -7.80 -7.70
N PHE A 239 -8.40 -7.39 -6.58
CA PHE A 239 -8.39 -8.18 -5.35
C PHE A 239 -9.59 -7.84 -4.47
N CYS A 240 -10.79 -8.19 -4.93
CA CYS A 240 -12.03 -8.18 -4.16
C CYS A 240 -12.48 -9.63 -3.93
N TYR A 241 -12.79 -9.97 -2.69
CA TYR A 241 -13.12 -11.33 -2.27
C TYR A 241 -14.58 -11.50 -1.84
N GLY A 242 -15.29 -10.38 -1.66
CA GLY A 242 -16.71 -10.31 -1.32
C GLY A 242 -17.64 -10.57 -2.52
N ALA A 243 -18.93 -10.33 -2.32
CA ALA A 243 -19.93 -10.47 -3.37
C ALA A 243 -19.86 -9.35 -4.42
N GLU A 244 -19.36 -8.17 -4.03
CA GLU A 244 -19.24 -7.00 -4.91
C GLU A 244 -17.80 -6.85 -5.41
N ALA A 245 -17.68 -6.49 -6.69
CA ALA A 245 -16.41 -6.05 -7.26
C ALA A 245 -16.06 -4.64 -6.76
N HIS A 246 -14.82 -4.21 -7.00
CA HIS A 246 -14.41 -2.83 -6.77
C HIS A 246 -15.36 -1.83 -7.47
N VAL A 247 -15.67 -0.73 -6.79
CA VAL A 247 -16.51 0.36 -7.31
C VAL A 247 -15.73 1.66 -7.28
N SER A 248 -15.50 2.25 -8.45
CA SER A 248 -14.89 3.57 -8.59
C SER A 248 -15.89 4.70 -8.32
N PRO A 249 -15.46 5.85 -7.76
CA PRO A 249 -16.33 7.04 -7.62
C PRO A 249 -16.99 7.46 -8.94
N VAL A 250 -16.27 7.36 -10.06
CA VAL A 250 -16.78 7.75 -11.39
C VAL A 250 -17.86 6.81 -11.93
N GLN A 251 -17.92 5.56 -11.46
CA GLN A 251 -18.99 4.62 -11.79
C GLN A 251 -20.30 4.91 -11.04
N VAL A 252 -20.18 5.52 -9.87
CA VAL A 252 -21.33 5.86 -9.02
C VAL A 252 -21.89 7.23 -9.39
N GLU A 253 -21.00 8.18 -9.63
CA GLU A 253 -21.35 9.57 -9.97
C GLU A 253 -20.47 10.06 -11.14
N PRO A 254 -20.90 9.85 -12.39
CA PRO A 254 -20.10 10.18 -13.57
C PRO A 254 -19.71 11.67 -13.67
N ARG A 255 -20.48 12.60 -13.06
CA ARG A 255 -20.15 14.04 -13.03
C ARG A 255 -18.84 14.33 -12.32
N LEU A 256 -18.39 13.42 -11.43
CA LEU A 256 -17.12 13.57 -10.74
C LEU A 256 -15.90 13.24 -11.63
N ALA A 257 -16.08 12.64 -12.81
CA ALA A 257 -14.99 12.34 -13.73
C ALA A 257 -14.17 13.58 -14.11
N GLU A 258 -14.80 14.76 -14.15
CA GLU A 258 -14.14 16.04 -14.48
C GLU A 258 -13.16 16.53 -13.40
N ARG A 259 -13.08 15.86 -12.23
CA ARG A 259 -12.19 16.20 -11.12
C ARG A 259 -11.75 14.98 -10.32
N THR A 260 -11.76 13.82 -10.96
CA THR A 260 -11.21 12.57 -10.41
C THR A 260 -9.98 12.16 -11.19
N LEU A 261 -8.90 11.89 -10.48
CA LEU A 261 -7.74 11.16 -10.98
C LEU A 261 -7.84 9.71 -10.50
N ILE A 262 -8.10 8.79 -11.42
CA ILE A 262 -7.95 7.36 -11.16
C ILE A 262 -6.46 7.04 -11.22
N VAL A 263 -5.94 6.38 -10.19
CA VAL A 263 -4.57 5.88 -10.12
C VAL A 263 -4.61 4.35 -10.05
N ASN A 264 -3.88 3.70 -10.94
CA ASN A 264 -3.76 2.25 -10.96
C ASN A 264 -2.40 1.83 -11.55
N GLY A 265 -2.15 0.55 -11.78
CA GLY A 265 -0.91 0.09 -12.38
C GLY A 265 -0.73 -1.42 -12.40
N MET A 266 0.42 -1.86 -12.91
CA MET A 266 0.71 -3.27 -13.15
C MET A 266 1.28 -3.98 -11.93
N SER A 267 1.72 -3.22 -10.92
CA SER A 267 2.50 -3.75 -9.80
C SER A 267 1.84 -4.90 -9.06
N LYS A 268 0.50 -4.84 -8.86
CA LYS A 268 -0.20 -5.80 -8.01
C LYS A 268 -0.92 -6.87 -8.83
N ALA A 269 -1.77 -6.46 -9.77
CA ALA A 269 -2.55 -7.37 -10.59
C ALA A 269 -1.70 -8.35 -11.42
N TYR A 270 -0.50 -7.93 -11.81
CA TYR A 270 0.36 -8.72 -12.72
C TYR A 270 1.72 -9.09 -12.10
N ALA A 271 1.87 -8.98 -10.78
CA ALA A 271 3.13 -9.23 -10.08
C ALA A 271 4.34 -8.50 -10.73
N MET A 272 4.14 -7.22 -11.05
CA MET A 272 5.10 -6.38 -11.78
C MET A 272 5.67 -5.26 -10.90
N THR A 273 5.93 -5.50 -9.63
CA THR A 273 6.42 -4.45 -8.71
C THR A 273 7.76 -3.87 -9.17
N GLY A 274 8.70 -4.71 -9.59
CA GLY A 274 10.03 -4.33 -10.08
C GLY A 274 10.05 -3.69 -11.47
N TRP A 275 9.00 -3.86 -12.27
CA TRP A 275 8.90 -3.27 -13.61
C TRP A 275 8.60 -1.77 -13.58
N ARG A 276 8.05 -1.26 -12.46
CA ARG A 276 7.79 0.16 -12.22
C ARG A 276 6.87 0.80 -13.27
N ILE A 277 5.67 0.26 -13.47
CA ILE A 277 4.62 0.86 -14.32
C ILE A 277 3.34 1.08 -13.50
N GLY A 278 2.87 2.32 -13.52
CA GLY A 278 1.55 2.75 -13.06
C GLY A 278 0.99 3.79 -14.01
N TYR A 279 -0.28 4.08 -13.89
CA TYR A 279 -0.94 5.06 -14.72
C TYR A 279 -1.96 5.91 -13.95
N GLY A 280 -2.23 7.09 -14.49
CA GLY A 280 -3.31 7.96 -14.07
C GLY A 280 -4.27 8.21 -15.23
N ALA A 281 -5.57 8.24 -14.95
CA ALA A 281 -6.60 8.64 -15.89
C ALA A 281 -7.48 9.73 -15.24
N GLY A 282 -7.63 10.89 -15.92
CA GLY A 282 -8.35 12.03 -15.36
C GLY A 282 -8.46 13.20 -16.35
N PRO A 283 -8.84 14.38 -15.89
CA PRO A 283 -9.00 15.56 -16.74
C PRO A 283 -7.72 15.91 -17.50
N ALA A 284 -7.86 16.24 -18.78
CA ALA A 284 -6.74 16.50 -19.70
C ALA A 284 -5.78 17.60 -19.20
N ASP A 285 -6.30 18.66 -18.57
CA ASP A 285 -5.48 19.74 -18.03
C ASP A 285 -4.60 19.27 -16.87
N LEU A 286 -5.12 18.42 -15.97
CA LEU A 286 -4.33 17.81 -14.90
C LEU A 286 -3.26 16.88 -15.49
N ILE A 287 -3.64 16.02 -16.43
CA ILE A 287 -2.71 15.09 -17.09
C ILE A 287 -1.59 15.86 -17.82
N LYS A 288 -1.91 16.97 -18.47
CA LYS A 288 -0.91 17.85 -19.11
C LYS A 288 0.05 18.45 -18.08
N ALA A 289 -0.45 18.93 -16.93
CA ALA A 289 0.38 19.46 -15.86
C ALA A 289 1.29 18.39 -15.24
N MET A 290 0.75 17.19 -14.97
CA MET A 290 1.52 16.03 -14.52
C MET A 290 2.61 15.62 -15.51
N SER A 291 2.31 15.65 -16.81
CA SER A 291 3.29 15.41 -17.89
C SER A 291 4.47 16.38 -17.82
N THR A 292 4.19 17.65 -17.54
CA THR A 292 5.24 18.67 -17.36
C THR A 292 6.13 18.33 -16.17
N VAL A 293 5.57 17.97 -15.02
CA VAL A 293 6.32 17.53 -13.83
C VAL A 293 7.18 16.31 -14.15
N MET A 294 6.61 15.28 -14.79
CA MET A 294 7.33 14.06 -15.12
C MET A 294 8.43 14.29 -16.14
N SER A 295 8.23 15.16 -17.13
CA SER A 295 9.26 15.50 -18.13
C SER A 295 10.49 16.13 -17.51
N GLN A 296 10.35 16.86 -16.38
CA GLN A 296 11.44 17.53 -15.68
C GLN A 296 12.04 16.67 -14.54
N SER A 297 11.41 15.56 -14.18
CA SER A 297 11.89 14.67 -13.10
C SER A 297 12.49 13.38 -13.62
N THR A 298 11.77 12.61 -14.44
CA THR A 298 12.13 11.26 -14.87
C THR A 298 12.18 11.10 -16.39
N SER A 299 11.84 12.12 -17.15
CA SER A 299 11.68 12.15 -18.62
C SER A 299 10.51 11.28 -19.09
N CYS A 300 10.60 9.96 -19.01
CA CYS A 300 9.55 9.02 -19.39
C CYS A 300 9.69 7.69 -18.63
N PRO A 301 8.64 6.85 -18.59
CA PRO A 301 8.75 5.49 -18.08
C PRO A 301 9.60 4.61 -19.00
N SER A 302 10.14 3.50 -18.46
CA SER A 302 10.91 2.51 -19.21
C SER A 302 10.13 1.98 -20.42
N ALA A 303 10.69 2.09 -21.62
CA ALA A 303 10.09 1.57 -22.85
C ALA A 303 9.84 0.05 -22.78
N ILE A 304 10.79 -0.69 -22.19
CA ILE A 304 10.71 -2.15 -22.00
C ILE A 304 9.49 -2.48 -21.11
N SER A 305 9.38 -1.79 -19.97
CA SER A 305 8.29 -2.00 -19.03
C SER A 305 6.94 -1.58 -19.60
N GLN A 306 6.89 -0.58 -20.47
CA GLN A 306 5.68 -0.17 -21.16
C GLN A 306 5.19 -1.23 -22.15
N ALA A 307 6.09 -1.87 -22.92
CA ALA A 307 5.75 -2.97 -23.81
C ALA A 307 5.16 -4.16 -23.04
N ALA A 308 5.79 -4.52 -21.93
CA ALA A 308 5.28 -5.57 -21.02
C ALA A 308 3.91 -5.20 -20.42
N ALA A 309 3.73 -3.94 -20.01
CA ALA A 309 2.47 -3.45 -19.45
C ALA A 309 1.32 -3.44 -20.47
N GLN A 310 1.62 -3.12 -21.73
CA GLN A 310 0.65 -3.22 -22.82
C GLN A 310 0.21 -4.67 -23.01
N ALA A 311 1.16 -5.61 -23.09
CA ALA A 311 0.87 -7.04 -23.19
C ALA A 311 0.09 -7.57 -21.99
N ALA A 312 0.32 -7.02 -20.78
CA ALA A 312 -0.45 -7.37 -19.59
C ALA A 312 -1.94 -6.99 -19.72
N LEU A 313 -2.24 -5.82 -20.27
CA LEU A 313 -3.63 -5.35 -20.42
C LEU A 313 -4.37 -5.99 -21.59
N GLU A 314 -3.66 -6.27 -22.69
CA GLU A 314 -4.23 -6.83 -23.93
C GLU A 314 -4.25 -8.36 -23.93
N GLY A 315 -3.46 -9.00 -23.06
CA GLY A 315 -3.28 -10.45 -23.01
C GLY A 315 -4.30 -11.18 -22.14
N ASP A 316 -4.03 -12.46 -21.92
CA ASP A 316 -4.83 -13.33 -21.07
C ASP A 316 -4.84 -12.87 -19.60
N GLN A 317 -6.03 -12.82 -19.01
CA GLN A 317 -6.26 -12.39 -17.62
C GLN A 317 -6.41 -13.55 -16.64
N SER A 318 -6.26 -14.80 -17.07
CA SER A 318 -6.42 -15.99 -16.21
C SER A 318 -5.49 -15.96 -15.00
N SER A 319 -4.25 -15.52 -15.18
CA SER A 319 -3.27 -15.38 -14.11
C SER A 319 -3.71 -14.42 -12.98
N VAL A 320 -4.45 -13.37 -13.29
CA VAL A 320 -5.03 -12.46 -12.30
C VAL A 320 -6.13 -13.19 -11.51
N THR A 321 -7.01 -13.90 -12.19
CA THR A 321 -8.09 -14.68 -11.56
C THR A 321 -7.53 -15.77 -10.64
N GLU A 322 -6.50 -16.50 -11.07
CA GLU A 322 -5.81 -17.50 -10.27
C GLU A 322 -5.16 -16.90 -9.04
N MET A 323 -4.47 -15.76 -9.18
CA MET A 323 -3.85 -15.05 -8.07
C MET A 323 -4.88 -14.59 -7.03
N VAL A 324 -6.03 -14.08 -7.47
CA VAL A 324 -7.15 -13.69 -6.58
C VAL A 324 -7.66 -14.90 -5.79
N ALA A 325 -7.82 -16.07 -6.44
CA ALA A 325 -8.25 -17.29 -5.76
C ALA A 325 -7.25 -17.76 -4.69
N VAL A 326 -5.96 -17.73 -5.02
CA VAL A 326 -4.89 -18.07 -4.06
C VAL A 326 -4.89 -17.11 -2.87
N PHE A 327 -4.95 -15.81 -3.11
CA PHE A 327 -4.96 -14.84 -2.02
C PHE A 327 -6.23 -14.92 -1.17
N LYS A 328 -7.38 -15.26 -1.75
CA LYS A 328 -8.59 -15.54 -0.97
C LYS A 328 -8.39 -16.70 0.02
N ALA A 329 -7.80 -17.80 -0.44
CA ALA A 329 -7.52 -18.95 0.42
C ALA A 329 -6.52 -18.59 1.56
N ARG A 330 -5.46 -17.84 1.23
CA ARG A 330 -4.46 -17.36 2.21
C ARG A 330 -5.08 -16.37 3.21
N ARG A 331 -5.97 -15.48 2.75
CA ARG A 331 -6.75 -14.61 3.63
C ARG A 331 -7.55 -15.41 4.66
N ASP A 332 -8.32 -16.39 4.18
CA ASP A 332 -9.18 -17.20 5.06
C ASP A 332 -8.35 -18.00 6.08
N LEU A 333 -7.16 -18.46 5.68
CA LEU A 333 -6.22 -19.12 6.55
C LEU A 333 -5.69 -18.17 7.63
N ILE A 334 -5.09 -17.03 7.25
CA ILE A 334 -4.43 -16.13 8.21
C ILE A 334 -5.43 -15.51 9.17
N VAL A 335 -6.63 -15.13 8.71
CA VAL A 335 -7.70 -14.58 9.56
C VAL A 335 -8.15 -15.60 10.61
N ARG A 336 -8.39 -16.85 10.22
CA ARG A 336 -8.74 -17.93 11.15
C ARG A 336 -7.65 -18.13 12.19
N ARG A 337 -6.38 -18.14 11.77
CA ARG A 337 -5.23 -18.37 12.64
C ARG A 337 -5.02 -17.21 13.62
N LEU A 338 -5.11 -15.97 13.18
CA LEU A 338 -4.99 -14.78 14.03
C LEU A 338 -6.08 -14.70 15.08
N ASN A 339 -7.34 -14.96 14.70
CA ASN A 339 -8.47 -14.94 15.63
C ASN A 339 -8.46 -16.10 16.64
N ALA A 340 -7.63 -17.11 16.43
CA ALA A 340 -7.41 -18.18 17.42
C ALA A 340 -6.33 -17.84 18.47
N ILE A 341 -5.59 -16.72 18.31
CA ILE A 341 -4.53 -16.31 19.23
C ILE A 341 -5.14 -15.37 20.29
N PRO A 342 -5.00 -15.67 21.60
CA PRO A 342 -5.53 -14.81 22.65
C PRO A 342 -4.97 -13.38 22.58
N GLY A 343 -5.85 -12.39 22.71
CA GLY A 343 -5.47 -10.96 22.68
C GLY A 343 -5.26 -10.36 21.29
N ILE A 344 -5.46 -11.15 20.23
CA ILE A 344 -5.47 -10.70 18.84
C ILE A 344 -6.86 -10.91 18.25
N SER A 345 -7.35 -9.95 17.49
CA SER A 345 -8.59 -10.08 16.71
C SER A 345 -8.48 -9.35 15.37
N CYS A 346 -9.17 -9.83 14.36
CA CYS A 346 -9.27 -9.12 13.09
C CYS A 346 -10.57 -9.45 12.36
N ALA A 347 -11.12 -8.45 11.67
CA ALA A 347 -12.17 -8.67 10.69
C ALA A 347 -11.59 -9.38 9.45
N THR A 348 -12.45 -10.11 8.73
CA THR A 348 -12.08 -10.66 7.42
C THR A 348 -12.05 -9.53 6.39
N PRO A 349 -10.91 -9.20 5.78
CA PRO A 349 -10.84 -8.15 4.79
C PRO A 349 -11.55 -8.54 3.48
N ASP A 350 -12.27 -7.59 2.88
CA ASP A 350 -12.99 -7.81 1.63
C ASP A 350 -12.10 -7.66 0.39
N GLY A 351 -10.89 -7.11 0.54
CA GLY A 351 -9.98 -6.90 -0.60
C GLY A 351 -8.52 -6.75 -0.22
N ALA A 352 -7.70 -6.40 -1.23
CA ALA A 352 -6.24 -6.32 -1.18
C ALA A 352 -5.61 -7.64 -0.69
N PHE A 353 -4.43 -7.62 -0.11
CA PHE A 353 -3.80 -8.82 0.46
C PHE A 353 -3.18 -8.53 1.85
N TYR A 354 -3.95 -7.80 2.68
CA TYR A 354 -3.55 -7.41 4.03
C TYR A 354 -4.63 -7.76 5.04
N VAL A 355 -4.20 -8.09 6.26
CA VAL A 355 -5.01 -8.11 7.47
C VAL A 355 -4.49 -7.03 8.41
N TYR A 356 -5.39 -6.24 8.96
CA TYR A 356 -5.09 -5.21 9.95
C TYR A 356 -5.64 -5.67 11.30
N ALA A 357 -4.77 -6.36 12.05
CA ALA A 357 -5.16 -7.07 13.26
C ALA A 357 -5.08 -6.15 14.48
N ASN A 358 -6.12 -6.16 15.29
CA ASN A 358 -6.19 -5.50 16.59
C ASN A 358 -5.36 -6.30 17.61
N VAL A 359 -4.44 -5.62 18.29
CA VAL A 359 -3.53 -6.20 19.27
C VAL A 359 -3.70 -5.58 20.66
N ALA A 360 -4.83 -4.90 20.92
CA ALA A 360 -5.11 -4.25 22.19
C ALA A 360 -5.00 -5.21 23.39
N GLY A 361 -5.36 -6.49 23.21
CA GLY A 361 -5.27 -7.50 24.28
C GLY A 361 -3.85 -7.87 24.69
N LEU A 362 -2.83 -7.45 23.91
CA LEU A 362 -1.42 -7.66 24.24
C LEU A 362 -0.79 -6.40 24.89
N ILE A 363 -1.42 -5.24 24.77
CA ILE A 363 -0.93 -3.98 25.36
C ILE A 363 -1.01 -4.09 26.88
N GLY A 364 0.04 -3.62 27.58
CA GLY A 364 0.20 -3.71 29.03
C GLY A 364 0.77 -5.04 29.53
N ARG A 365 0.91 -6.06 28.66
CA ARG A 365 1.55 -7.33 29.05
C ARG A 365 3.07 -7.17 29.19
N LYS A 366 3.66 -7.94 30.09
CA LYS A 366 5.12 -7.95 30.33
C LYS A 366 5.78 -9.06 29.55
N GLY A 367 6.48 -8.72 28.50
CA GLY A 367 7.30 -9.65 27.74
C GLY A 367 8.74 -9.73 28.25
N PRO A 368 9.58 -10.58 27.64
CA PRO A 368 10.99 -10.74 28.02
C PRO A 368 11.83 -9.45 27.93
N ASP A 369 11.45 -8.53 27.06
CA ASP A 369 12.15 -7.26 26.80
C ASP A 369 11.51 -6.06 27.55
N GLY A 370 10.46 -6.30 28.33
CA GLY A 370 9.73 -5.28 29.08
C GLY A 370 8.22 -5.29 28.78
N GLU A 371 7.55 -4.24 29.26
CA GLU A 371 6.12 -4.04 29.02
C GLU A 371 5.84 -3.61 27.59
N LEU A 372 4.83 -4.24 26.95
CA LEU A 372 4.36 -3.89 25.62
C LEU A 372 3.41 -2.69 25.73
N LYS A 373 3.89 -1.48 25.48
CA LYS A 373 3.13 -0.24 25.66
C LYS A 373 2.41 0.23 24.39
N THR A 374 2.93 -0.17 23.25
CA THR A 374 2.47 0.26 21.92
C THR A 374 2.40 -0.92 20.95
N ASP A 375 1.70 -0.74 19.85
CA ASP A 375 1.71 -1.71 18.73
C ASP A 375 3.10 -1.89 18.10
N LEU A 376 3.96 -0.89 18.17
CA LEU A 376 5.36 -1.03 17.80
C LEU A 376 6.09 -2.02 18.74
N ASP A 377 5.87 -1.93 20.06
CA ASP A 377 6.43 -2.90 21.01
C ASP A 377 5.92 -4.31 20.74
N VAL A 378 4.64 -4.46 20.38
CA VAL A 378 4.05 -5.74 19.96
C VAL A 378 4.71 -6.26 18.68
N SER A 379 4.91 -5.42 17.68
CA SER A 379 5.60 -5.78 16.43
C SER A 379 7.04 -6.26 16.68
N LEU A 380 7.76 -5.58 17.57
CA LEU A 380 9.12 -5.97 17.99
C LEU A 380 9.12 -7.28 18.80
N PHE A 381 8.11 -7.50 19.66
CA PHE A 381 7.92 -8.75 20.37
C PHE A 381 7.69 -9.91 19.38
N PHE A 382 6.80 -9.76 18.40
CA PHE A 382 6.57 -10.76 17.36
C PHE A 382 7.85 -11.12 16.61
N LEU A 383 8.62 -10.10 16.23
CA LEU A 383 9.87 -10.30 15.51
C LEU A 383 10.92 -11.03 16.34
N ARG A 384 11.07 -10.62 17.61
CA ARG A 384 12.13 -11.17 18.49
C ARG A 384 11.82 -12.54 19.02
N GLN A 385 10.57 -12.79 19.45
CA GLN A 385 10.16 -14.01 20.12
C GLN A 385 9.65 -15.07 19.15
N ALA A 386 8.91 -14.66 18.11
CA ALA A 386 8.32 -15.59 17.14
C ALA A 386 9.07 -15.64 15.79
N GLY A 387 9.98 -14.70 15.51
CA GLY A 387 10.53 -14.55 14.16
C GLY A 387 9.47 -14.19 13.14
N VAL A 388 8.46 -13.40 13.54
CA VAL A 388 7.35 -12.92 12.69
C VAL A 388 7.50 -11.43 12.51
N ALA A 389 7.75 -11.00 11.28
CA ALA A 389 7.91 -9.59 10.93
C ALA A 389 6.57 -9.02 10.43
N VAL A 390 6.11 -7.95 11.06
CA VAL A 390 4.89 -7.20 10.74
C VAL A 390 5.17 -5.70 10.80
N ILE A 391 4.20 -4.86 10.42
CA ILE A 391 4.32 -3.40 10.57
C ILE A 391 3.28 -2.90 11.56
N ASP A 392 3.71 -2.06 12.48
CA ASP A 392 2.87 -1.42 13.49
C ASP A 392 1.80 -0.52 12.88
N GLY A 393 0.66 -0.41 13.53
CA GLY A 393 -0.49 0.37 13.09
C GLY A 393 -0.27 1.87 13.19
N GLY A 394 0.53 2.32 14.16
CA GLY A 394 0.92 3.72 14.30
C GLY A 394 1.56 4.29 13.03
N SER A 395 2.31 3.48 12.27
CA SER A 395 2.85 3.81 10.95
C SER A 395 1.77 4.09 9.89
N TYR A 396 0.56 3.54 10.07
CA TYR A 396 -0.61 3.76 9.20
C TYR A 396 -1.60 4.77 9.78
N GLY A 397 -1.22 5.44 10.87
CA GLY A 397 -2.01 6.47 11.52
C GLY A 397 -3.12 5.97 12.45
N LEU A 398 -3.16 4.69 12.78
CA LEU A 398 -4.15 4.12 13.69
C LEU A 398 -3.59 2.97 14.52
N SER A 399 -3.56 3.14 15.85
CA SER A 399 -3.20 2.14 16.85
C SER A 399 -4.45 1.70 17.62
N PRO A 400 -4.47 0.53 18.30
CA PRO A 400 -3.41 -0.45 18.47
C PRO A 400 -3.56 -1.63 17.49
N TYR A 401 -2.99 -1.53 16.33
CA TYR A 401 -3.10 -2.55 15.28
C TYR A 401 -1.72 -2.96 14.76
N VAL A 402 -1.69 -4.08 14.03
CA VAL A 402 -0.54 -4.50 13.22
C VAL A 402 -1.01 -4.99 11.85
N ARG A 403 -0.23 -4.68 10.81
CA ARG A 403 -0.53 -5.14 9.44
C ARG A 403 0.24 -6.42 9.12
N PHE A 404 -0.48 -7.46 8.71
CA PHE A 404 0.06 -8.65 8.07
C PHE A 404 -0.22 -8.60 6.57
N SER A 405 0.77 -8.84 5.73
CA SER A 405 0.58 -9.15 4.31
C SER A 405 0.48 -10.65 4.13
N PHE A 406 -0.58 -11.15 3.49
CA PHE A 406 -0.68 -12.56 3.14
C PHE A 406 -0.27 -12.87 1.70
N ALA A 407 0.41 -11.91 1.04
CA ALA A 407 1.06 -12.11 -0.25
C ALA A 407 2.41 -12.82 -0.07
N THR A 408 2.39 -14.01 0.53
CA THR A 408 3.54 -14.88 0.79
C THR A 408 3.09 -16.34 0.75
N ALA A 409 4.04 -17.29 0.64
CA ALA A 409 3.72 -18.71 0.55
C ALA A 409 2.84 -19.21 1.71
N THR A 410 1.93 -20.13 1.43
CA THR A 410 1.00 -20.67 2.42
C THR A 410 1.75 -21.29 3.61
N GLU A 411 2.85 -21.98 3.36
CA GLU A 411 3.71 -22.61 4.35
C GLU A 411 4.35 -21.56 5.30
N VAL A 412 4.70 -20.37 4.77
CA VAL A 412 5.22 -19.26 5.58
C VAL A 412 4.13 -18.72 6.51
N ILE A 413 2.88 -18.65 6.02
CA ILE A 413 1.74 -18.26 6.85
C ILE A 413 1.53 -19.27 7.98
N GLU A 414 1.47 -20.55 7.68
CA GLU A 414 1.25 -21.62 8.66
C GLU A 414 2.33 -21.60 9.74
N GLN A 415 3.60 -21.68 9.33
CA GLN A 415 4.74 -21.69 10.26
C GLN A 415 4.85 -20.39 11.08
N GLY A 416 4.60 -19.25 10.44
CA GLY A 416 4.60 -17.96 11.11
C GLY A 416 3.52 -17.87 12.19
N MET A 417 2.31 -18.35 11.88
CA MET A 417 1.19 -18.33 12.83
C MET A 417 1.38 -19.33 13.96
N ASP A 418 1.99 -20.51 13.72
CA ASP A 418 2.34 -21.48 14.78
C ASP A 418 3.32 -20.85 15.79
N ARG A 419 4.38 -20.23 15.29
CA ARG A 419 5.38 -19.56 16.14
C ARG A 419 4.79 -18.36 16.90
N LEU A 420 3.91 -17.60 16.24
CA LEU A 420 3.25 -16.47 16.86
C LEU A 420 2.31 -16.90 17.99
N ALA A 421 1.50 -17.95 17.76
CA ALA A 421 0.63 -18.52 18.78
C ALA A 421 1.43 -18.98 20.00
N ALA A 422 2.49 -19.76 19.81
CA ALA A 422 3.34 -20.23 20.91
C ALA A 422 3.98 -19.06 21.71
N ALA A 423 4.42 -18.00 21.03
CA ALA A 423 5.03 -16.84 21.69
C ALA A 423 3.99 -16.05 22.50
N VAL A 424 2.77 -15.89 21.98
CA VAL A 424 1.69 -15.19 22.69
C VAL A 424 1.17 -16.05 23.86
N ASP A 425 1.04 -17.36 23.71
CA ASP A 425 0.65 -18.25 24.82
C ASP A 425 1.66 -18.16 25.97
N ALA A 426 2.97 -18.13 25.67
CA ALA A 426 4.00 -17.91 26.67
C ALA A 426 3.90 -16.53 27.35
N LEU A 427 3.56 -15.48 26.58
CA LEU A 427 3.32 -14.12 27.12
C LEU A 427 2.09 -14.07 28.04
N MET A 428 1.04 -14.83 27.73
CA MET A 428 -0.21 -14.85 28.50
C MET A 428 -0.10 -15.68 29.78
N ALA A 429 0.83 -16.65 29.83
CA ALA A 429 1.05 -17.50 30.98
C ALA A 429 1.95 -16.86 32.07
N GLY A 430 2.73 -15.83 31.74
CA GLY A 430 3.64 -15.09 32.66
C GLY A 430 3.08 -13.78 33.10
#